data_958beb77128f82c3b22b605ea21fb31c
#
_entry.id   958beb77128f82c3b22b605ea21fb31c
#
_cell.length_a   1.000
_cell.length_b   1.000
_cell.length_c   1.000
_cell.angle_alpha   90.00
_cell.angle_beta   90.00
_cell.angle_gamma   90.00
#
_symmetry.space_group_name_H-M   'P 1'
#
loop_
_entity.id
_entity.type
_entity.pdbx_description
1 polymer ?
#
loop_
_entity_poly.entity_id
_entity_poly.type
_entity_poly.pdbx_seq_one_letter_code
_entity_poly.pdbx_strand_id
1 'polypeptide(L)'
;DVLRAWALRAPPDLGVAGGWRALPALWQMGRLGRELASLDASLRQELLDLFTLSAAEYLDRWFESEPIKALFGFDGIVGNFASPYTPGSAYGLLHHVFGQCNGVEGAWGHAIGGMGAISQAMAAAARAAGAELRGEAGVRRRLVEQGRVAGVELGSSETLRARTVVANVNPRLLYEQLLDPTQVPPATRERMAQWRCGSGTFRMNVALSRLPDFRALPGPGDHLSAGIIMAPSLDYMDRAWLDARRDGWSREPIVEMLIPSTLDDSLAPPGQHVASLFCQHVAPVLPGGRHWDDHREAVADLMIATVDRHAPGFAGSLLGRPVLSPPDLERPFALLGGAPLPRPPRANHFFSPPPHAAP
;
A
#
# COMPACT_ATOMS: atom_id res chain seq x y z
N ASP A 1 -18.95 2.25 10.61
CA ASP A 1 -19.34 3.68 10.70
C ASP A 1 -18.46 4.45 11.68
N VAL A 2 -18.28 4.00 12.94
CA VAL A 2 -17.46 4.69 13.95
C VAL A 2 -16.02 4.89 13.46
N LEU A 3 -15.35 3.82 13.02
CA LEU A 3 -13.96 3.88 12.55
C LEU A 3 -13.82 4.71 11.27
N ARG A 4 -14.79 4.65 10.35
CA ARG A 4 -14.80 5.49 9.14
C ARG A 4 -14.81 6.97 9.52
N ALA A 5 -15.68 7.35 10.46
CA ALA A 5 -15.76 8.74 10.94
C ALA A 5 -14.46 9.20 11.63
N TRP A 6 -13.77 8.31 12.35
CA TRP A 6 -12.50 8.62 13.01
C TRP A 6 -11.32 8.65 12.06
N ALA A 7 -11.29 7.76 11.07
CA ALA A 7 -10.20 7.70 10.08
C ALA A 7 -10.08 9.00 9.25
N LEU A 8 -11.17 9.75 9.11
CA LEU A 8 -11.21 11.03 8.39
C LEU A 8 -10.90 12.24 9.27
N ARG A 9 -10.65 12.06 10.57
CA ARG A 9 -10.30 13.15 11.49
C ARG A 9 -8.80 13.23 11.69
N ALA A 10 -8.29 14.46 11.79
CA ALA A 10 -6.91 14.66 12.22
C ALA A 10 -6.75 14.15 13.67
N PRO A 11 -5.71 13.34 13.96
CA PRO A 11 -5.42 12.91 15.32
C PRO A 11 -5.06 14.12 16.20
N PRO A 12 -5.36 14.08 17.53
CA PRO A 12 -4.91 15.12 18.44
C PRO A 12 -3.39 15.21 18.44
N ASP A 13 -2.86 16.42 18.41
CA ASP A 13 -1.43 16.67 18.46
C ASP A 13 -0.90 16.52 19.91
N LEU A 14 -0.37 15.34 20.22
CA LEU A 14 0.20 15.03 21.54
C LEU A 14 1.64 15.53 21.69
N GLY A 15 2.24 16.08 20.63
CA GLY A 15 3.61 16.61 20.64
C GLY A 15 3.72 18.08 21.06
N VAL A 16 2.60 18.75 21.29
CA VAL A 16 2.62 20.15 21.75
C VAL A 16 3.12 20.20 23.19
N ALA A 17 4.29 20.80 23.37
CA ALA A 17 4.84 21.10 24.69
C ALA A 17 3.82 21.91 25.51
N GLY A 18 3.62 21.52 26.76
CA GLY A 18 2.56 21.94 27.68
C GLY A 18 2.15 23.42 27.71
N GLY A 19 1.23 23.77 28.57
CA GLY A 19 0.66 25.10 28.70
C GLY A 19 -0.60 25.31 27.85
N TRP A 20 -0.97 26.56 27.62
CA TRP A 20 -2.21 26.94 26.91
C TRP A 20 -2.32 26.38 25.48
N ARG A 21 -1.17 26.10 24.83
CA ARG A 21 -1.12 25.53 23.47
C ARG A 21 -1.59 24.07 23.41
N ALA A 22 -1.56 23.33 24.52
CA ALA A 22 -2.05 21.96 24.61
C ALA A 22 -3.57 21.85 24.75
N LEU A 23 -4.27 22.94 25.11
CA LEU A 23 -5.72 22.92 25.35
C LEU A 23 -6.55 22.37 24.19
N PRO A 24 -6.30 22.74 22.91
CA PRO A 24 -7.04 22.17 21.79
C PRO A 24 -6.86 20.64 21.67
N ALA A 25 -5.64 20.14 21.86
CA ALA A 25 -5.34 18.71 21.82
C ALA A 25 -6.01 17.96 22.97
N LEU A 26 -5.96 18.52 24.19
CA LEU A 26 -6.64 17.98 25.36
C LEU A 26 -8.16 17.95 25.18
N TRP A 27 -8.72 18.99 24.58
CA TRP A 27 -10.15 19.04 24.28
C TRP A 27 -10.54 17.98 23.24
N GLN A 28 -9.73 17.82 22.16
CA GLN A 28 -9.92 16.77 21.16
C GLN A 28 -9.83 15.37 21.78
N MET A 29 -8.87 15.14 22.67
CA MET A 29 -8.73 13.88 23.41
C MET A 29 -9.96 13.65 24.32
N GLY A 30 -10.39 14.67 25.06
CA GLY A 30 -11.59 14.59 25.90
C GLY A 30 -12.86 14.29 25.11
N ARG A 31 -12.97 14.87 23.91
CA ARG A 31 -14.05 14.56 22.98
C ARG A 31 -14.00 13.11 22.51
N LEU A 32 -12.84 12.64 22.04
CA LEU A 32 -12.65 11.26 21.61
C LEU A 32 -12.92 10.27 22.76
N GLY A 33 -12.43 10.58 23.97
CA GLY A 33 -12.70 9.78 25.17
C GLY A 33 -14.19 9.70 25.51
N ARG A 34 -14.93 10.82 25.34
CA ARG A 34 -16.38 10.83 25.54
C ARG A 34 -17.11 10.06 24.46
N GLU A 35 -16.72 10.18 23.20
CA GLU A 35 -17.26 9.37 22.10
C GLU A 35 -17.05 7.88 22.37
N LEU A 36 -15.84 7.46 22.77
CA LEU A 36 -15.55 6.09 23.18
C LEU A 36 -16.40 5.62 24.36
N ALA A 37 -16.54 6.45 25.39
CA ALA A 37 -17.35 6.14 26.57
C ALA A 37 -18.85 6.02 26.27
N SER A 38 -19.35 6.72 25.23
CA SER A 38 -20.73 6.65 24.80
C SER A 38 -21.09 5.39 23.99
N LEU A 39 -20.08 4.66 23.49
CA LEU A 39 -20.30 3.38 22.83
C LEU A 39 -20.71 2.34 23.87
N ASP A 40 -21.55 1.38 23.48
CA ASP A 40 -21.83 0.23 24.34
C ASP A 40 -20.58 -0.66 24.57
N ALA A 41 -20.65 -1.56 25.53
CA ALA A 41 -19.51 -2.37 25.92
C ALA A 41 -19.08 -3.34 24.82
N SER A 42 -20.03 -3.87 24.05
CA SER A 42 -19.75 -4.82 22.95
C SER A 42 -19.01 -4.11 21.82
N LEU A 43 -19.45 -2.92 21.44
CA LEU A 43 -18.79 -2.16 20.35
C LEU A 43 -17.38 -1.69 20.76
N ARG A 44 -17.18 -1.34 22.04
CA ARG A 44 -15.83 -1.04 22.56
C ARG A 44 -14.91 -2.27 22.50
N GLN A 45 -15.44 -3.45 22.82
CA GLN A 45 -14.69 -4.70 22.72
C GLN A 45 -14.33 -5.00 21.26
N GLU A 46 -15.29 -4.89 20.32
CA GLU A 46 -15.05 -5.07 18.90
C GLU A 46 -13.97 -4.12 18.35
N LEU A 47 -13.96 -2.87 18.80
CA LEU A 47 -12.92 -1.91 18.43
C LEU A 47 -11.55 -2.34 18.94
N LEU A 48 -11.44 -2.81 20.18
CA LEU A 48 -10.19 -3.33 20.72
C LEU A 48 -9.72 -4.57 19.97
N ASP A 49 -10.63 -5.48 19.68
CA ASP A 49 -10.36 -6.71 18.95
C ASP A 49 -9.79 -6.43 17.57
N LEU A 50 -10.36 -5.50 16.82
CA LEU A 50 -9.86 -5.09 15.50
C LEU A 50 -8.42 -4.55 15.54
N PHE A 51 -7.99 -3.90 16.61
CA PHE A 51 -6.63 -3.37 16.73
C PHE A 51 -5.64 -4.35 17.36
N THR A 52 -6.11 -5.39 18.04
CA THR A 52 -5.26 -6.29 18.81
C THR A 52 -5.19 -7.71 18.26
N LEU A 53 -6.29 -8.22 17.72
CA LEU A 53 -6.32 -9.58 17.17
C LEU A 53 -5.63 -9.66 15.81
N SER A 54 -5.24 -10.86 15.44
CA SER A 54 -4.87 -11.22 14.09
C SER A 54 -6.11 -11.31 13.19
N ALA A 55 -5.92 -11.17 11.87
CA ALA A 55 -7.00 -11.39 10.90
C ALA A 55 -7.56 -12.81 11.02
N ALA A 56 -6.70 -13.81 11.25
CA ALA A 56 -7.10 -15.19 11.41
C ALA A 56 -8.03 -15.37 12.63
N GLU A 57 -7.62 -14.91 13.83
CA GLU A 57 -8.44 -14.99 15.05
C GLU A 57 -9.77 -14.26 14.91
N TYR A 58 -9.76 -13.12 14.19
CA TYR A 58 -10.98 -12.35 13.96
C TYR A 58 -11.93 -13.08 13.00
N LEU A 59 -11.42 -13.63 11.90
CA LEU A 59 -12.21 -14.35 10.88
C LEU A 59 -12.74 -15.69 11.40
N ASP A 60 -12.01 -16.38 12.28
CA ASP A 60 -12.45 -17.63 12.92
C ASP A 60 -13.72 -17.48 13.77
N ARG A 61 -14.05 -16.26 14.20
CA ARG A 61 -15.30 -15.98 14.93
C ARG A 61 -16.54 -15.96 14.03
N TRP A 62 -16.33 -15.73 12.71
CA TRP A 62 -17.42 -15.48 11.76
C TRP A 62 -17.57 -16.57 10.70
N PHE A 63 -16.48 -17.25 10.37
CA PHE A 63 -16.45 -18.18 9.24
C PHE A 63 -15.80 -19.51 9.62
N GLU A 64 -16.39 -20.59 9.11
CA GLU A 64 -15.84 -21.96 9.21
C GLU A 64 -15.07 -22.33 7.91
N SER A 65 -15.50 -21.80 6.79
CA SER A 65 -14.96 -22.12 5.46
C SER A 65 -13.59 -21.51 5.20
N GLU A 66 -12.58 -22.34 4.97
CA GLU A 66 -11.22 -21.88 4.65
C GLU A 66 -11.14 -20.97 3.40
N PRO A 67 -11.81 -21.26 2.26
CA PRO A 67 -11.80 -20.35 1.13
C PRO A 67 -12.35 -18.96 1.44
N ILE A 68 -13.40 -18.85 2.27
CA ILE A 68 -13.96 -17.56 2.68
C ILE A 68 -12.97 -16.83 3.60
N LYS A 69 -12.39 -17.54 4.58
CA LYS A 69 -11.36 -16.95 5.44
C LYS A 69 -10.13 -16.50 4.64
N ALA A 70 -9.72 -17.27 3.63
CA ALA A 70 -8.62 -16.90 2.76
C ALA A 70 -8.93 -15.63 1.94
N LEU A 71 -10.14 -15.52 1.39
CA LEU A 71 -10.57 -14.35 0.64
C LEU A 71 -10.43 -13.07 1.48
N PHE A 72 -11.02 -13.03 2.66
CA PHE A 72 -10.92 -11.86 3.55
C PHE A 72 -9.54 -11.72 4.20
N GLY A 73 -8.87 -12.84 4.51
CA GLY A 73 -7.53 -12.83 5.11
C GLY A 73 -6.48 -12.18 4.22
N PHE A 74 -6.65 -12.28 2.89
CA PHE A 74 -5.83 -11.54 1.94
C PHE A 74 -5.93 -10.02 2.16
N ASP A 75 -7.14 -9.49 2.36
CA ASP A 75 -7.36 -8.07 2.66
C ASP A 75 -6.65 -7.62 3.95
N GLY A 76 -6.52 -8.53 4.92
CA GLY A 76 -5.78 -8.27 6.17
C GLY A 76 -4.28 -8.07 5.99
N ILE A 77 -3.70 -8.57 4.90
CA ILE A 77 -2.24 -8.60 4.66
C ILE A 77 -1.80 -7.98 3.34
N VAL A 78 -2.72 -7.62 2.44
CA VAL A 78 -2.36 -7.08 1.13
C VAL A 78 -1.46 -5.85 1.27
N GLY A 79 -0.34 -5.85 0.55
CA GLY A 79 0.64 -4.77 0.60
C GLY A 79 1.46 -4.68 1.91
N ASN A 80 1.25 -5.57 2.87
CA ASN A 80 1.99 -5.65 4.14
C ASN A 80 2.89 -6.89 4.16
N PHE A 81 4.09 -6.75 4.70
CA PHE A 81 4.97 -7.89 4.95
C PHE A 81 4.61 -8.52 6.31
N ALA A 82 3.43 -9.13 6.36
CA ALA A 82 2.83 -9.72 7.56
C ALA A 82 2.08 -11.01 7.25
N SER A 83 1.94 -11.87 8.25
CA SER A 83 1.07 -13.06 8.23
C SER A 83 -0.36 -12.70 8.63
N PRO A 84 -1.39 -13.44 8.18
CA PRO A 84 -2.74 -13.33 8.72
C PRO A 84 -2.83 -13.57 10.23
N TYR A 85 -1.85 -14.28 10.81
CA TYR A 85 -1.72 -14.54 12.25
C TYR A 85 -0.93 -13.44 13.00
N THR A 86 -0.49 -12.39 12.31
CA THR A 86 0.19 -11.27 12.97
C THR A 86 -0.80 -10.47 13.81
N PRO A 87 -0.55 -10.25 15.13
CA PRO A 87 -1.41 -9.41 15.96
C PRO A 87 -1.62 -8.02 15.38
N GLY A 88 -2.87 -7.55 15.40
CA GLY A 88 -3.27 -6.26 14.83
C GLY A 88 -3.55 -6.29 13.32
N SER A 89 -3.40 -7.42 12.64
CA SER A 89 -3.73 -7.54 11.20
C SER A 89 -5.24 -7.53 10.95
N ALA A 90 -6.09 -7.77 11.94
CA ALA A 90 -7.54 -7.68 11.81
C ALA A 90 -8.02 -6.29 11.35
N TYR A 91 -7.32 -5.22 11.73
CA TYR A 91 -7.65 -3.88 11.22
C TYR A 91 -7.53 -3.78 9.69
N GLY A 92 -6.62 -4.54 9.08
CA GLY A 92 -6.45 -4.60 7.63
C GLY A 92 -7.72 -5.00 6.90
N LEU A 93 -8.55 -5.86 7.49
CA LEU A 93 -9.85 -6.30 6.93
C LEU A 93 -10.81 -5.13 6.66
N LEU A 94 -10.72 -4.04 7.43
CA LEU A 94 -11.57 -2.86 7.25
C LEU A 94 -11.06 -1.88 6.19
N HIS A 95 -9.79 -1.97 5.83
CA HIS A 95 -9.16 -1.06 4.88
C HIS A 95 -9.94 -1.01 3.55
N HIS A 96 -10.37 -2.15 3.06
CA HIS A 96 -11.06 -2.27 1.79
C HIS A 96 -12.51 -1.80 1.80
N VAL A 97 -13.16 -1.70 2.97
CA VAL A 97 -14.57 -1.26 3.09
C VAL A 97 -14.72 0.24 3.35
N PHE A 98 -13.62 0.98 3.55
CA PHE A 98 -13.68 2.43 3.78
C PHE A 98 -13.80 3.24 2.50
N GLY A 99 -13.49 2.65 1.35
CA GLY A 99 -13.56 3.30 0.05
C GLY A 99 -15.00 3.67 -0.35
N GLN A 100 -15.09 4.59 -1.30
CA GLN A 100 -16.35 4.97 -1.95
C GLN A 100 -16.06 5.23 -3.43
N CYS A 101 -16.90 4.69 -4.30
CA CYS A 101 -16.85 4.98 -5.72
C CYS A 101 -18.23 5.44 -6.20
N ASN A 102 -18.31 6.61 -6.85
CA ASN A 102 -19.54 7.20 -7.38
C ASN A 102 -20.70 7.25 -6.36
N GLY A 103 -20.40 7.54 -5.09
CA GLY A 103 -21.40 7.62 -4.03
C GLY A 103 -21.80 6.28 -3.41
N VAL A 104 -21.27 5.16 -3.89
CA VAL A 104 -21.51 3.83 -3.35
C VAL A 104 -20.37 3.45 -2.40
N GLU A 105 -20.72 3.29 -1.11
CA GLU A 105 -19.77 2.92 -0.06
C GLU A 105 -19.29 1.47 -0.23
N GLY A 106 -17.99 1.25 0.00
CA GLY A 106 -17.33 -0.06 -0.17
C GLY A 106 -17.15 -0.50 -1.63
N ALA A 107 -17.64 0.29 -2.60
CA ALA A 107 -17.47 -0.04 -4.01
C ALA A 107 -16.06 0.32 -4.51
N TRP A 108 -15.57 -0.53 -5.40
CA TRP A 108 -14.35 -0.30 -6.16
C TRP A 108 -14.69 0.07 -7.60
N GLY A 109 -13.92 0.95 -8.20
CA GLY A 109 -14.11 1.41 -9.57
C GLY A 109 -12.85 1.23 -10.39
N HIS A 110 -13.05 1.04 -11.69
CA HIS A 110 -11.99 1.06 -12.70
C HIS A 110 -12.09 2.35 -13.50
N ALA A 111 -10.98 3.05 -13.68
CA ALA A 111 -10.96 4.24 -14.53
C ALA A 111 -10.74 3.84 -15.99
N ILE A 112 -11.63 4.24 -16.89
CA ILE A 112 -11.45 4.04 -18.33
C ILE A 112 -10.17 4.76 -18.81
N GLY A 113 -9.32 4.06 -19.53
CA GLY A 113 -7.96 4.49 -19.89
C GLY A 113 -6.92 4.14 -18.80
N GLY A 114 -7.31 3.34 -17.79
CA GLY A 114 -6.47 2.86 -16.69
C GLY A 114 -6.19 3.91 -15.63
N MET A 115 -5.35 3.56 -14.66
CA MET A 115 -4.98 4.44 -13.52
C MET A 115 -4.32 5.75 -13.97
N GLY A 116 -3.62 5.75 -15.11
CA GLY A 116 -3.02 6.94 -15.69
C GLY A 116 -4.03 8.03 -16.06
N ALA A 117 -5.24 7.64 -16.45
CA ALA A 117 -6.31 8.58 -16.80
C ALA A 117 -6.69 9.47 -15.59
N ILE A 118 -6.67 8.92 -14.37
CA ILE A 118 -6.92 9.69 -13.14
C ILE A 118 -5.85 10.78 -12.97
N SER A 119 -4.57 10.40 -13.06
CA SER A 119 -3.46 11.34 -12.93
C SER A 119 -3.48 12.42 -14.03
N GLN A 120 -3.83 12.05 -15.25
CA GLN A 120 -3.96 12.99 -16.36
C GLN A 120 -5.12 13.97 -16.15
N ALA A 121 -6.28 13.49 -15.67
CA ALA A 121 -7.41 14.34 -15.34
C ALA A 121 -7.07 15.36 -14.24
N MET A 122 -6.37 14.91 -13.19
CA MET A 122 -5.88 15.79 -12.12
C MET A 122 -4.88 16.82 -12.66
N ALA A 123 -3.96 16.40 -13.52
CA ALA A 123 -2.98 17.29 -14.14
C ALA A 123 -3.66 18.34 -15.05
N ALA A 124 -4.66 17.93 -15.81
CA ALA A 124 -5.44 18.85 -16.64
C ALA A 124 -6.19 19.89 -15.79
N ALA A 125 -6.84 19.46 -14.71
CA ALA A 125 -7.53 20.35 -13.78
C ALA A 125 -6.56 21.34 -13.10
N ALA A 126 -5.37 20.86 -12.68
CA ALA A 126 -4.36 21.72 -12.09
C ALA A 126 -3.86 22.79 -13.09
N ARG A 127 -3.57 22.41 -14.34
CA ARG A 127 -3.18 23.38 -15.38
C ARG A 127 -4.28 24.39 -15.66
N ALA A 128 -5.53 23.95 -15.73
CA ALA A 128 -6.68 24.86 -15.91
C ALA A 128 -6.83 25.86 -14.77
N ALA A 129 -6.40 25.48 -13.56
CA ALA A 129 -6.34 26.36 -12.38
C ALA A 129 -5.05 27.22 -12.34
N GLY A 130 -4.21 27.22 -13.38
CA GLY A 130 -2.99 28.03 -13.47
C GLY A 130 -1.75 27.41 -12.83
N ALA A 131 -1.76 26.13 -12.44
CA ALA A 131 -0.57 25.46 -11.94
C ALA A 131 0.42 25.14 -13.07
N GLU A 132 1.71 25.37 -12.81
CA GLU A 132 2.79 24.89 -13.66
C GLU A 132 3.19 23.47 -13.23
N LEU A 133 3.15 22.52 -14.17
CA LEU A 133 3.57 21.15 -13.95
C LEU A 133 4.89 20.89 -14.68
N ARG A 134 5.91 20.50 -13.93
CA ARG A 134 7.24 20.18 -14.46
C ARG A 134 7.53 18.69 -14.28
N GLY A 135 7.72 17.99 -15.39
CA GLY A 135 8.28 16.64 -15.42
C GLY A 135 9.81 16.67 -15.31
N GLU A 136 10.41 15.53 -15.00
CA GLU A 136 11.89 15.34 -14.91
C GLU A 136 12.59 16.33 -13.97
N ALA A 137 11.84 16.94 -13.05
CA ALA A 137 12.28 17.96 -12.11
C ALA A 137 12.48 17.37 -10.69
N GLY A 138 13.28 16.30 -10.59
CA GLY A 138 13.59 15.67 -9.32
C GLY A 138 14.17 16.67 -8.32
N VAL A 139 13.57 16.75 -7.12
CA VAL A 139 14.05 17.61 -6.04
C VAL A 139 15.25 16.95 -5.37
N ARG A 140 16.38 17.66 -5.34
CA ARG A 140 17.62 17.22 -4.69
C ARG A 140 17.61 17.52 -3.19
N ARG A 141 17.16 18.72 -2.82
CA ARG A 141 17.06 19.14 -1.42
C ARG A 141 16.08 20.28 -1.22
N ARG A 142 15.59 20.44 0.00
CA ARG A 142 14.87 21.64 0.44
C ARG A 142 15.85 22.75 0.83
N LEU A 143 15.47 23.98 0.51
CA LEU A 143 16.17 25.17 0.97
C LEU A 143 15.55 25.63 2.28
N VAL A 144 16.40 25.82 3.30
CA VAL A 144 15.97 26.33 4.61
C VAL A 144 16.80 27.58 4.92
N GLU A 145 16.13 28.69 5.18
CA GLU A 145 16.71 29.96 5.56
C GLU A 145 16.09 30.44 6.87
N GLN A 146 16.91 30.79 7.83
CA GLN A 146 16.47 31.22 9.16
C GLN A 146 15.44 30.27 9.83
N GLY A 147 15.65 28.95 9.67
CA GLY A 147 14.75 27.93 10.21
C GLY A 147 13.43 27.72 9.46
N ARG A 148 13.23 28.38 8.32
CA ARG A 148 12.01 28.26 7.49
C ARG A 148 12.33 27.73 6.11
N VAL A 149 11.39 26.95 5.55
CA VAL A 149 11.50 26.52 4.16
C VAL A 149 11.35 27.72 3.25
N ALA A 150 12.32 27.90 2.32
CA ALA A 150 12.40 29.00 1.36
C ALA A 150 12.24 28.51 -0.09
N GLY A 151 12.18 27.20 -0.33
CA GLY A 151 12.09 26.64 -1.65
C GLY A 151 12.69 25.25 -1.77
N VAL A 152 13.02 24.86 -2.99
CA VAL A 152 13.69 23.59 -3.33
C VAL A 152 14.81 23.81 -4.33
N GLU A 153 15.81 22.94 -4.29
CA GLU A 153 16.84 22.80 -5.33
C GLU A 153 16.58 21.53 -6.12
N LEU A 154 16.53 21.65 -7.42
CA LEU A 154 16.37 20.53 -8.34
C LEU A 154 17.70 19.78 -8.58
N GLY A 155 17.63 18.59 -9.12
CA GLY A 155 18.79 17.82 -9.57
C GLY A 155 19.63 18.54 -10.63
N SER A 156 19.02 19.44 -11.42
CA SER A 156 19.68 20.35 -12.36
C SER A 156 20.44 21.49 -11.69
N SER A 157 20.40 21.61 -10.36
CA SER A 157 20.90 22.76 -9.58
C SER A 157 20.06 24.04 -9.73
N GLU A 158 18.95 24.01 -10.44
CA GLU A 158 17.98 25.11 -10.48
C GLU A 158 17.33 25.27 -9.10
N THR A 159 17.14 26.49 -8.66
CA THR A 159 16.48 26.82 -7.39
C THR A 159 15.10 27.39 -7.66
N LEU A 160 14.09 26.77 -7.05
CA LEU A 160 12.72 27.26 -7.06
C LEU A 160 12.35 27.81 -5.69
N ARG A 161 12.10 29.10 -5.62
CA ARG A 161 11.71 29.80 -4.39
C ARG A 161 10.22 29.67 -4.15
N ALA A 162 9.82 29.37 -2.91
CA ALA A 162 8.41 29.29 -2.51
C ALA A 162 8.22 29.63 -1.04
N ARG A 163 7.08 30.24 -0.70
CA ARG A 163 6.69 30.52 0.68
C ARG A 163 6.22 29.25 1.42
N THR A 164 5.72 28.26 0.67
CA THR A 164 5.23 26.99 1.19
C THR A 164 5.67 25.88 0.25
N VAL A 165 6.19 24.80 0.79
CA VAL A 165 6.53 23.57 0.06
C VAL A 165 5.71 22.44 0.63
N VAL A 166 4.92 21.78 -0.21
CA VAL A 166 4.15 20.59 0.13
C VAL A 166 4.87 19.38 -0.46
N ALA A 167 5.24 18.43 0.39
CA ALA A 167 5.96 17.23 -0.01
C ALA A 167 5.05 15.99 0.11
N ASN A 168 4.72 15.39 -1.03
CA ASN A 168 4.04 14.09 -1.12
C ASN A 168 5.07 12.99 -1.38
N VAL A 169 5.95 12.77 -0.42
CA VAL A 169 7.02 11.76 -0.49
C VAL A 169 7.05 10.94 0.79
N ASN A 170 7.72 9.78 0.75
CA ASN A 170 7.93 8.98 1.95
C ASN A 170 8.62 9.84 3.06
N PRO A 171 8.15 9.80 4.32
CA PRO A 171 8.75 10.57 5.41
C PRO A 171 10.26 10.33 5.58
N ARG A 172 10.74 9.10 5.42
CA ARG A 172 12.19 8.83 5.47
C ARG A 172 12.94 9.56 4.36
N LEU A 173 12.41 9.53 3.14
CA LEU A 173 13.03 10.28 2.03
C LEU A 173 13.10 11.79 2.37
N LEU A 174 12.02 12.35 2.90
CA LEU A 174 11.97 13.75 3.29
C LEU A 174 13.02 14.10 4.35
N TYR A 175 13.06 13.34 5.46
CA TYR A 175 13.87 13.68 6.61
C TYR A 175 15.30 13.15 6.56
N GLU A 176 15.58 12.08 5.81
CA GLU A 176 16.92 11.48 5.74
C GLU A 176 17.70 11.91 4.48
N GLN A 177 17.01 12.34 3.41
CA GLN A 177 17.66 12.66 2.13
C GLN A 177 17.45 14.11 1.67
N LEU A 178 16.23 14.65 1.80
CA LEU A 178 15.88 15.97 1.26
C LEU A 178 16.14 17.12 2.25
N LEU A 179 16.43 16.83 3.50
CA LEU A 179 16.78 17.79 4.53
C LEU A 179 18.22 17.57 5.00
N ASP A 180 18.89 18.67 5.34
CA ASP A 180 20.16 18.59 6.05
C ASP A 180 19.92 17.96 7.44
N PRO A 181 20.69 16.92 7.84
CA PRO A 181 20.52 16.27 9.15
C PRO A 181 20.61 17.23 10.34
N THR A 182 21.32 18.34 10.21
CA THR A 182 21.44 19.37 11.27
C THR A 182 20.16 20.15 11.47
N GLN A 183 19.29 20.18 10.48
CA GLN A 183 18.00 20.88 10.49
C GLN A 183 16.85 19.99 10.99
N VAL A 184 17.12 18.69 11.22
CA VAL A 184 16.11 17.73 11.69
C VAL A 184 16.27 17.53 13.20
N PRO A 185 15.24 17.79 14.01
CA PRO A 185 15.29 17.56 15.45
C PRO A 185 15.71 16.12 15.79
N PRO A 186 16.53 15.89 16.83
CA PRO A 186 17.00 14.55 17.21
C PRO A 186 15.86 13.52 17.39
N ALA A 187 14.80 13.90 18.08
CA ALA A 187 13.63 13.03 18.28
C ALA A 187 12.94 12.61 16.95
N THR A 188 12.93 13.50 15.95
CA THR A 188 12.42 13.17 14.61
C THR A 188 13.34 12.19 13.90
N ARG A 189 14.66 12.37 14.01
CA ARG A 189 15.65 11.42 13.42
C ARG A 189 15.52 10.04 14.03
N GLU A 190 15.41 9.93 15.35
CA GLU A 190 15.20 8.65 16.05
C GLU A 190 13.88 7.97 15.58
N ARG A 191 12.81 8.74 15.43
CA ARG A 191 11.53 8.24 14.93
C ARG A 191 11.66 7.74 13.49
N MET A 192 12.37 8.46 12.62
CA MET A 192 12.61 8.04 11.24
C MET A 192 13.47 6.78 11.15
N ALA A 193 14.48 6.65 11.99
CA ALA A 193 15.29 5.43 12.06
C ALA A 193 14.47 4.18 12.43
N GLN A 194 13.41 4.35 13.22
CA GLN A 194 12.46 3.29 13.56
C GLN A 194 11.34 3.10 12.52
N TRP A 195 11.23 4.00 11.56
CA TRP A 195 10.20 3.95 10.52
C TRP A 195 10.51 2.85 9.51
N ARG A 196 9.72 1.78 9.54
CA ARG A 196 9.91 0.64 8.65
C ARG A 196 9.19 0.86 7.34
N CYS A 197 9.88 0.63 6.23
CA CYS A 197 9.33 0.55 4.89
C CYS A 197 9.55 -0.86 4.36
N GLY A 198 8.61 -1.35 3.57
CA GLY A 198 8.69 -2.67 2.96
C GLY A 198 7.32 -3.33 2.90
N SER A 199 6.84 -3.62 1.68
CA SER A 199 5.51 -4.20 1.49
C SER A 199 5.54 -5.70 1.25
N GLY A 200 6.70 -6.27 0.98
CA GLY A 200 6.80 -7.67 0.58
C GLY A 200 6.14 -7.97 -0.76
N THR A 201 6.04 -6.98 -1.64
CA THR A 201 5.30 -7.05 -2.90
C THR A 201 6.23 -7.19 -4.10
N PHE A 202 5.84 -8.05 -5.03
CA PHE A 202 6.42 -8.23 -6.35
C PHE A 202 5.32 -7.98 -7.38
N ARG A 203 5.49 -7.02 -8.26
CA ARG A 203 4.47 -6.62 -9.23
C ARG A 203 4.83 -7.09 -10.62
N MET A 204 3.83 -7.61 -11.34
CA MET A 204 3.96 -7.91 -12.75
C MET A 204 2.74 -7.37 -13.50
N ASN A 205 2.96 -6.80 -14.67
CA ASN A 205 1.91 -6.59 -15.64
C ASN A 205 2.19 -7.50 -16.82
N VAL A 206 1.19 -8.21 -17.31
CA VAL A 206 1.36 -9.18 -18.38
C VAL A 206 0.42 -8.88 -19.54
N ALA A 207 0.93 -8.98 -20.76
CA ALA A 207 0.13 -8.96 -21.97
C ALA A 207 -0.19 -10.41 -22.35
N LEU A 208 -1.46 -10.68 -22.68
CA LEU A 208 -1.99 -12.02 -22.91
C LEU A 208 -2.62 -12.12 -24.31
N SER A 209 -2.38 -13.22 -25.02
CA SER A 209 -3.02 -13.56 -26.30
C SER A 209 -4.45 -14.11 -26.12
N ARG A 210 -4.82 -14.48 -24.92
CA ARG A 210 -6.18 -14.96 -24.54
C ARG A 210 -6.38 -14.80 -23.05
N LEU A 211 -7.66 -14.82 -22.61
CA LEU A 211 -8.01 -14.88 -21.19
C LEU A 211 -7.57 -16.20 -20.55
N PRO A 212 -7.18 -16.20 -19.27
CA PRO A 212 -6.91 -17.44 -18.54
C PRO A 212 -8.18 -18.26 -18.31
N ASP A 213 -8.04 -19.58 -18.38
CA ASP A 213 -9.13 -20.53 -18.10
C ASP A 213 -8.85 -21.23 -16.76
N PHE A 214 -9.55 -20.81 -15.73
CA PHE A 214 -9.32 -21.30 -14.37
C PHE A 214 -10.03 -22.65 -14.13
N ARG A 215 -9.28 -23.63 -13.61
CA ARG A 215 -9.85 -24.96 -13.28
C ARG A 215 -11.01 -24.91 -12.29
N ALA A 216 -10.98 -23.96 -11.35
CA ALA A 216 -12.01 -23.82 -10.33
C ALA A 216 -13.33 -23.30 -10.89
N LEU A 217 -13.27 -22.50 -11.97
CA LEU A 217 -14.44 -21.94 -12.66
C LEU A 217 -14.11 -21.80 -14.15
N PRO A 218 -14.26 -22.90 -14.93
CA PRO A 218 -13.89 -22.92 -16.34
C PRO A 218 -14.77 -22.05 -17.23
N GLY A 219 -14.18 -21.56 -18.30
CA GLY A 219 -14.86 -20.76 -19.33
C GLY A 219 -14.95 -19.27 -19.01
N PRO A 220 -15.53 -18.48 -19.94
CA PRO A 220 -15.74 -17.06 -19.75
C PRO A 220 -16.84 -16.79 -18.72
N GLY A 221 -16.67 -15.74 -17.91
CA GLY A 221 -17.65 -15.34 -16.90
C GLY A 221 -17.21 -14.13 -16.10
N ASP A 222 -18.11 -13.64 -15.24
CA ASP A 222 -17.90 -12.42 -14.43
C ASP A 222 -16.70 -12.52 -13.48
N HIS A 223 -16.29 -13.73 -13.11
CA HIS A 223 -15.10 -13.95 -12.28
C HIS A 223 -13.81 -13.39 -12.92
N LEU A 224 -13.74 -13.29 -14.24
CA LEU A 224 -12.57 -12.72 -14.94
C LEU A 224 -12.52 -11.19 -14.83
N SER A 225 -13.62 -10.55 -14.43
CA SER A 225 -13.70 -9.10 -14.18
C SER A 225 -13.52 -8.74 -12.69
N ALA A 226 -13.37 -9.75 -11.84
CA ALA A 226 -13.16 -9.59 -10.40
C ALA A 226 -11.66 -9.71 -10.01
N GLY A 227 -11.37 -9.50 -8.74
CA GLY A 227 -10.07 -9.87 -8.16
C GLY A 227 -9.98 -11.38 -7.99
N ILE A 228 -8.95 -11.99 -8.54
CA ILE A 228 -8.71 -13.43 -8.49
C ILE A 228 -7.52 -13.69 -7.57
N ILE A 229 -7.76 -14.33 -6.43
CA ILE A 229 -6.74 -14.58 -5.41
C ILE A 229 -6.35 -16.06 -5.41
N MET A 230 -5.09 -16.34 -5.70
CA MET A 230 -4.50 -17.67 -5.62
C MET A 230 -3.79 -17.85 -4.28
N ALA A 231 -4.57 -18.16 -3.25
CA ALA A 231 -4.15 -18.45 -1.89
C ALA A 231 -5.28 -19.20 -1.17
N PRO A 232 -5.26 -20.54 -1.13
CA PRO A 232 -6.43 -21.35 -0.75
C PRO A 232 -6.79 -21.34 0.74
N SER A 233 -5.89 -20.88 1.62
CA SER A 233 -6.13 -20.85 3.08
C SER A 233 -5.28 -19.80 3.78
N LEU A 234 -5.65 -19.45 5.02
CA LEU A 234 -4.84 -18.59 5.88
C LEU A 234 -3.47 -19.20 6.17
N ASP A 235 -3.41 -20.50 6.36
CA ASP A 235 -2.17 -21.25 6.60
C ASP A 235 -1.23 -21.22 5.38
N TYR A 236 -1.77 -21.25 4.16
CA TYR A 236 -0.99 -21.02 2.94
C TYR A 236 -0.33 -19.64 2.94
N MET A 237 -1.07 -18.61 3.34
CA MET A 237 -0.58 -17.23 3.41
C MET A 237 0.52 -17.08 4.49
N ASP A 238 0.36 -17.75 5.63
CA ASP A 238 1.38 -17.76 6.69
C ASP A 238 2.67 -18.44 6.21
N ARG A 239 2.58 -19.60 5.59
CA ARG A 239 3.74 -20.27 5.00
C ARG A 239 4.43 -19.39 3.96
N ALA A 240 3.68 -18.71 3.11
CA ALA A 240 4.23 -17.78 2.14
C ALA A 240 5.05 -16.67 2.81
N TRP A 241 4.57 -16.12 3.91
CA TRP A 241 5.28 -15.11 4.68
C TRP A 241 6.52 -15.66 5.39
N LEU A 242 6.42 -16.85 6.02
CA LEU A 242 7.55 -17.50 6.69
C LEU A 242 8.69 -17.82 5.72
N ASP A 243 8.36 -18.37 4.54
CA ASP A 243 9.33 -18.64 3.49
C ASP A 243 10.03 -17.35 3.02
N ALA A 244 9.26 -16.29 2.75
CA ALA A 244 9.83 -15.02 2.31
C ALA A 244 10.76 -14.39 3.36
N ARG A 245 10.45 -14.53 4.64
CA ARG A 245 11.33 -14.07 5.74
C ARG A 245 12.64 -14.86 5.80
N ARG A 246 12.58 -16.16 5.56
CA ARG A 246 13.74 -17.04 5.65
C ARG A 246 14.58 -17.00 4.39
N ASP A 247 13.93 -17.14 3.22
CA ASP A 247 14.57 -17.41 1.95
C ASP A 247 14.54 -16.23 0.98
N GLY A 248 13.82 -15.15 1.31
CA GLY A 248 13.69 -13.94 0.49
C GLY A 248 12.44 -13.92 -0.40
N TRP A 249 11.83 -15.04 -0.71
CA TRP A 249 10.54 -15.17 -1.38
C TRP A 249 9.86 -16.49 -1.02
N SER A 250 8.53 -16.54 -1.18
CA SER A 250 7.79 -17.79 -0.95
C SER A 250 8.00 -18.78 -2.08
N ARG A 251 8.08 -20.07 -1.74
CA ARG A 251 8.04 -21.17 -2.71
C ARG A 251 6.65 -21.41 -3.28
N GLU A 252 5.63 -21.04 -2.51
CA GLU A 252 4.22 -21.04 -2.88
C GLU A 252 3.65 -19.61 -2.66
N PRO A 253 3.89 -18.70 -3.62
CA PRO A 253 3.50 -17.30 -3.43
C PRO A 253 2.00 -17.11 -3.52
N ILE A 254 1.50 -16.09 -2.82
CA ILE A 254 0.18 -15.53 -3.01
C ILE A 254 0.20 -14.72 -4.30
N VAL A 255 -0.75 -14.93 -5.19
CA VAL A 255 -0.90 -14.12 -6.41
C VAL A 255 -2.34 -13.62 -6.48
N GLU A 256 -2.51 -12.30 -6.45
CA GLU A 256 -3.74 -11.65 -6.86
C GLU A 256 -3.63 -11.24 -8.32
N MET A 257 -4.65 -11.53 -9.11
CA MET A 257 -4.74 -11.16 -10.52
C MET A 257 -5.96 -10.28 -10.76
N LEU A 258 -5.75 -9.16 -11.44
CA LEU A 258 -6.80 -8.33 -12.02
C LEU A 258 -6.62 -8.30 -13.54
N ILE A 259 -7.70 -8.41 -14.30
CA ILE A 259 -7.68 -8.39 -15.78
C ILE A 259 -8.49 -7.15 -16.25
N PRO A 260 -7.93 -5.94 -16.12
CA PRO A 260 -8.68 -4.72 -16.37
C PRO A 260 -9.20 -4.57 -17.82
N SER A 261 -8.59 -5.26 -18.77
CA SER A 261 -9.08 -5.30 -20.16
C SER A 261 -10.42 -6.06 -20.33
N THR A 262 -10.95 -6.71 -19.30
CA THR A 262 -12.32 -7.23 -19.28
C THR A 262 -13.37 -6.15 -19.00
N LEU A 263 -12.93 -5.01 -18.44
CA LEU A 263 -13.76 -3.86 -18.08
C LEU A 263 -13.52 -2.66 -19.02
N ASP A 264 -12.37 -2.62 -19.67
CA ASP A 264 -11.89 -1.47 -20.49
C ASP A 264 -11.13 -2.00 -21.72
N ASP A 265 -11.78 -1.97 -22.86
CA ASP A 265 -11.24 -2.45 -24.13
C ASP A 265 -10.16 -1.54 -24.73
N SER A 266 -9.99 -0.33 -24.18
CA SER A 266 -8.92 0.60 -24.60
C SER A 266 -7.51 0.16 -24.14
N LEU A 267 -7.42 -0.81 -23.23
CA LEU A 267 -6.15 -1.21 -22.61
C LEU A 267 -5.37 -2.26 -23.41
N ALA A 268 -5.99 -2.91 -24.39
CA ALA A 268 -5.34 -3.92 -25.21
C ALA A 268 -5.91 -3.94 -26.63
N PRO A 269 -5.14 -4.40 -27.64
CA PRO A 269 -5.67 -4.63 -28.96
C PRO A 269 -6.80 -5.68 -28.97
N PRO A 270 -7.71 -5.66 -29.96
CA PRO A 270 -8.78 -6.65 -30.04
C PRO A 270 -8.26 -8.09 -29.97
N GLY A 271 -8.89 -8.91 -29.12
CA GLY A 271 -8.52 -10.31 -28.90
C GLY A 271 -7.28 -10.53 -28.02
N GLN A 272 -6.66 -9.45 -27.55
CA GLN A 272 -5.58 -9.50 -26.55
C GLN A 272 -6.06 -8.92 -25.22
N HIS A 273 -5.35 -9.23 -24.15
CA HIS A 273 -5.70 -8.81 -22.80
C HIS A 273 -4.47 -8.34 -22.02
N VAL A 274 -4.71 -7.57 -20.98
CA VAL A 274 -3.69 -7.24 -19.98
C VAL A 274 -4.16 -7.71 -18.61
N ALA A 275 -3.22 -8.24 -17.83
CA ALA A 275 -3.46 -8.58 -16.45
C ALA A 275 -2.38 -7.96 -15.55
N SER A 276 -2.79 -7.54 -14.37
CA SER A 276 -1.91 -7.06 -13.31
C SER A 276 -1.83 -8.11 -12.22
N LEU A 277 -0.62 -8.56 -11.90
CA LEU A 277 -0.33 -9.52 -10.86
C LEU A 277 0.28 -8.80 -9.66
N PHE A 278 -0.39 -8.91 -8.52
CA PHE A 278 0.13 -8.47 -7.23
C PHE A 278 0.57 -9.71 -6.45
N CYS A 279 1.88 -9.91 -6.35
CA CYS A 279 2.43 -11.12 -5.79
C CYS A 279 3.05 -10.89 -4.42
N GLN A 280 2.79 -11.76 -3.46
CA GLN A 280 3.29 -11.78 -2.09
C GLN A 280 3.64 -13.21 -1.66
N HIS A 281 4.58 -13.45 -0.72
CA HIS A 281 5.44 -12.45 -0.10
C HIS A 281 6.83 -12.53 -0.69
N VAL A 282 7.50 -11.39 -0.75
CA VAL A 282 8.93 -11.29 -1.05
C VAL A 282 9.61 -10.36 -0.04
N ALA A 283 10.87 -10.62 0.30
CA ALA A 283 11.62 -9.74 1.18
C ALA A 283 12.11 -8.51 0.40
N PRO A 284 11.90 -7.28 0.91
CA PRO A 284 12.44 -6.08 0.28
C PRO A 284 13.96 -6.12 0.09
N VAL A 285 14.65 -6.69 1.06
CA VAL A 285 16.10 -6.97 1.00
C VAL A 285 16.29 -8.46 1.13
N LEU A 286 16.95 -9.07 0.16
CA LEU A 286 17.19 -10.51 0.16
C LEU A 286 18.19 -10.91 1.24
N PRO A 287 17.97 -12.02 1.95
CA PRO A 287 18.93 -12.54 2.93
C PRO A 287 20.21 -13.05 2.26
N GLY A 288 21.29 -13.10 3.04
CA GLY A 288 22.56 -13.67 2.59
C GLY A 288 23.32 -12.84 1.54
N GLY A 289 23.06 -11.53 1.47
CA GLY A 289 23.75 -10.64 0.54
C GLY A 289 23.36 -10.81 -0.93
N ARG A 290 22.27 -11.52 -1.19
CA ARG A 290 21.73 -11.69 -2.55
C ARG A 290 21.12 -10.41 -3.09
N HIS A 291 21.17 -10.20 -4.40
CA HIS A 291 20.61 -9.05 -5.08
C HIS A 291 19.40 -9.43 -5.93
N TRP A 292 18.36 -8.56 -5.92
CA TRP A 292 17.15 -8.78 -6.70
C TRP A 292 17.41 -8.83 -8.21
N ASP A 293 18.38 -8.07 -8.69
CA ASP A 293 18.74 -8.06 -10.12
C ASP A 293 19.15 -9.46 -10.64
N ASP A 294 19.72 -10.31 -9.75
CA ASP A 294 20.13 -11.69 -10.09
C ASP A 294 18.99 -12.71 -10.00
N HIS A 295 17.90 -12.38 -9.29
CA HIS A 295 16.83 -13.35 -8.96
C HIS A 295 15.45 -12.95 -9.51
N ARG A 296 15.30 -11.73 -9.98
CA ARG A 296 14.01 -11.16 -10.41
C ARG A 296 13.30 -12.06 -11.43
N GLU A 297 13.99 -12.52 -12.47
CA GLU A 297 13.37 -13.33 -13.53
C GLU A 297 12.97 -14.72 -13.02
N ALA A 298 13.80 -15.37 -12.20
CA ALA A 298 13.46 -16.67 -11.61
C ALA A 298 12.22 -16.57 -10.69
N VAL A 299 12.10 -15.46 -9.93
CA VAL A 299 10.92 -15.22 -9.12
C VAL A 299 9.70 -14.92 -9.99
N ALA A 300 9.86 -14.18 -11.09
CA ALA A 300 8.78 -13.96 -12.06
C ALA A 300 8.28 -15.27 -12.68
N ASP A 301 9.19 -16.18 -13.05
CA ASP A 301 8.82 -17.51 -13.56
C ASP A 301 8.04 -18.33 -12.52
N LEU A 302 8.41 -18.23 -11.24
CA LEU A 302 7.68 -18.88 -10.15
C LEU A 302 6.25 -18.31 -10.00
N MET A 303 6.08 -16.99 -10.12
CA MET A 303 4.76 -16.36 -10.07
C MET A 303 3.87 -16.82 -11.23
N ILE A 304 4.43 -16.86 -12.45
CA ILE A 304 3.74 -17.37 -13.64
C ILE A 304 3.37 -18.84 -13.48
N ALA A 305 4.30 -19.69 -13.00
CA ALA A 305 4.04 -21.10 -12.75
C ALA A 305 2.95 -21.29 -11.68
N THR A 306 2.84 -20.37 -10.71
CA THR A 306 1.76 -20.39 -9.73
C THR A 306 0.41 -20.15 -10.40
N VAL A 307 0.29 -19.15 -11.26
CA VAL A 307 -0.94 -18.93 -12.05
C VAL A 307 -1.25 -20.12 -12.94
N ASP A 308 -0.24 -20.66 -13.64
CA ASP A 308 -0.42 -21.78 -14.58
C ASP A 308 -0.94 -23.06 -13.91
N ARG A 309 -0.63 -23.29 -12.64
CA ARG A 309 -1.22 -24.38 -11.84
C ARG A 309 -2.74 -24.24 -11.68
N HIS A 310 -3.24 -23.02 -11.59
CA HIS A 310 -4.68 -22.73 -11.44
C HIS A 310 -5.39 -22.53 -12.77
N ALA A 311 -4.68 -22.00 -13.78
CA ALA A 311 -5.17 -21.75 -15.13
C ALA A 311 -4.18 -22.34 -16.17
N PRO A 312 -4.28 -23.63 -16.49
CA PRO A 312 -3.34 -24.30 -17.37
C PRO A 312 -3.21 -23.67 -18.76
N GLY A 313 -2.00 -23.49 -19.21
CA GLY A 313 -1.70 -22.81 -20.46
C GLY A 313 -1.61 -21.29 -20.36
N PHE A 314 -1.70 -20.72 -19.14
CA PHE A 314 -1.46 -19.30 -18.88
C PHE A 314 -0.07 -18.87 -19.33
N ALA A 315 0.97 -19.63 -18.96
CA ALA A 315 2.35 -19.34 -19.35
C ALA A 315 2.51 -19.24 -20.89
N GLY A 316 1.82 -20.10 -21.63
CA GLY A 316 1.83 -20.10 -23.11
C GLY A 316 1.02 -18.97 -23.75
N SER A 317 0.20 -18.23 -22.99
CA SER A 317 -0.57 -17.08 -23.47
C SER A 317 0.18 -15.75 -23.34
N LEU A 318 1.33 -15.72 -22.68
CA LEU A 318 2.10 -14.50 -22.42
C LEU A 318 2.70 -13.95 -23.70
N LEU A 319 2.42 -12.67 -24.01
CA LEU A 319 3.03 -11.89 -25.08
C LEU A 319 4.13 -10.96 -24.54
N GLY A 320 4.05 -10.57 -23.27
CA GLY A 320 5.03 -9.74 -22.58
C GLY A 320 4.78 -9.72 -21.09
N ARG A 321 5.85 -9.44 -20.31
CA ARG A 321 5.80 -9.51 -18.84
C ARG A 321 6.77 -8.53 -18.18
N PRO A 322 6.52 -7.23 -18.20
CA PRO A 322 7.30 -6.31 -17.36
C PRO A 322 7.16 -6.68 -15.88
N VAL A 323 8.30 -6.71 -15.20
CA VAL A 323 8.45 -7.16 -13.82
C VAL A 323 9.01 -6.05 -12.97
N LEU A 324 8.45 -5.87 -11.77
CA LEU A 324 8.87 -4.87 -10.79
C LEU A 324 9.15 -5.57 -9.45
N SER A 325 10.41 -5.84 -9.17
CA SER A 325 10.89 -6.26 -7.86
C SER A 325 10.88 -5.07 -6.88
N PRO A 326 11.07 -5.27 -5.56
CA PRO A 326 11.11 -4.17 -4.60
C PRO A 326 12.09 -3.04 -4.97
N PRO A 327 13.34 -3.28 -5.42
CA PRO A 327 14.22 -2.22 -5.92
C PRO A 327 13.71 -1.52 -7.19
N ASP A 328 12.99 -2.23 -8.07
CA ASP A 328 12.43 -1.63 -9.28
C ASP A 328 11.25 -0.69 -8.96
N LEU A 329 10.58 -0.88 -7.83
CA LEU A 329 9.60 0.06 -7.29
C LEU A 329 10.26 1.24 -6.57
N GLU A 330 11.42 1.01 -5.95
CA GLU A 330 12.15 2.06 -5.23
C GLU A 330 12.86 3.03 -6.19
N ARG A 331 13.60 2.53 -7.17
CA ARG A 331 14.43 3.34 -8.07
C ARG A 331 13.66 4.45 -8.80
N PRO A 332 12.58 4.17 -9.56
CA PRO A 332 11.85 5.19 -10.30
C PRO A 332 10.76 5.91 -9.48
N PHE A 333 10.18 5.26 -8.47
CA PHE A 333 9.02 5.78 -7.75
C PHE A 333 9.35 6.28 -6.34
N ALA A 334 10.61 6.15 -5.90
CA ALA A 334 11.05 6.47 -4.54
C ALA A 334 10.22 5.77 -3.44
N LEU A 335 9.71 4.57 -3.74
CA LEU A 335 8.96 3.73 -2.82
C LEU A 335 9.95 2.91 -1.97
N LEU A 336 10.48 3.50 -0.91
CA LEU A 336 11.50 2.88 -0.06
C LEU A 336 11.11 1.46 0.38
N GLY A 337 11.98 0.49 0.10
CA GLY A 337 11.71 -0.94 0.34
C GLY A 337 10.61 -1.53 -0.55
N GLY A 338 10.33 -0.91 -1.70
CA GLY A 338 9.26 -1.35 -2.61
C GLY A 338 7.86 -1.22 -2.02
N ALA A 339 7.67 -0.37 -1.00
CA ALA A 339 6.42 -0.27 -0.28
C ALA A 339 5.41 0.63 -1.00
N PRO A 340 4.35 0.10 -1.63
CA PRO A 340 3.23 0.90 -2.09
C PRO A 340 2.44 1.50 -0.91
N LEU A 341 2.47 0.86 0.25
CA LEU A 341 1.94 1.36 1.51
C LEU A 341 3.09 1.69 2.47
N PRO A 342 3.13 2.90 3.04
CA PRO A 342 4.30 3.37 3.79
C PRO A 342 4.56 2.62 5.11
N ARG A 343 3.62 1.78 5.58
CA ARG A 343 3.78 1.08 6.86
C ARG A 343 2.69 0.01 7.09
N PRO A 344 3.02 -1.19 7.64
CA PRO A 344 2.02 -2.07 8.19
C PRO A 344 1.29 -1.39 9.36
N PRO A 345 -0.03 -1.47 9.45
CA PRO A 345 -0.78 -0.91 10.56
C PRO A 345 -0.33 -1.55 11.89
N ARG A 346 0.01 -0.72 12.84
CA ARG A 346 0.24 -1.10 14.25
C ARG A 346 -0.54 -0.12 15.11
N ALA A 347 -1.02 -0.56 16.26
CA ALA A 347 -1.83 0.27 17.15
C ALA A 347 -1.20 1.64 17.47
N ASN A 348 0.13 1.69 17.65
CA ASN A 348 0.84 2.94 17.91
C ASN A 348 0.87 3.94 16.74
N HIS A 349 0.48 3.51 15.51
CA HIS A 349 0.44 4.41 14.35
C HIS A 349 -0.82 5.27 14.30
N PHE A 350 -1.91 4.79 14.88
CA PHE A 350 -3.16 5.54 14.98
C PHE A 350 -3.10 6.62 16.06
N PHE A 351 -2.20 6.48 17.04
CA PHE A 351 -2.05 7.38 18.18
C PHE A 351 -0.80 8.25 18.11
N SER A 352 0.05 8.06 17.11
CA SER A 352 1.24 8.90 16.89
C SER A 352 1.03 9.72 15.64
N PRO A 353 0.84 11.05 15.74
CA PRO A 353 0.76 11.91 14.56
C PRO A 353 2.05 11.79 13.73
N PRO A 354 1.96 12.02 12.41
CA PRO A 354 3.15 12.13 11.60
C PRO A 354 4.06 13.21 12.22
N PRO A 355 5.39 13.10 12.06
CA PRO A 355 6.29 14.10 12.59
C PRO A 355 5.95 15.44 11.96
N HIS A 356 5.38 16.35 12.75
CA HIS A 356 5.18 17.71 12.31
C HIS A 356 6.55 18.35 12.14
N ALA A 357 6.80 18.99 11.01
CA ALA A 357 7.87 19.94 10.91
C ALA A 357 7.62 20.99 12.01
N ALA A 358 8.61 21.24 12.84
CA ALA A 358 8.57 22.40 13.72
C ALA A 358 8.32 23.65 12.87
N PRO A 359 7.58 24.64 13.39
CA PRO A 359 7.21 25.84 12.66
C PRO A 359 8.41 26.60 12.10
#